data_0614ca39867ac0ef7de7153e18545b62
#
_entry.id   0614ca39867ac0ef7de7153e18545b62
#
_cell.length_a   1.000
_cell.length_b   1.000
_cell.length_c   1.000
_cell.angle_alpha   90.00
_cell.angle_beta   90.00
_cell.angle_gamma   90.00
#
_symmetry.space_group_name_H-M   'P 1'
#
loop_
_entity.id
_entity.type
_entity.pdbx_description
1 polymer ?
#
loop_
_entity_poly.entity_id
_entity_poly.type
_entity_poly.pdbx_seq_one_letter_code
_entity_poly.pdbx_strand_id
1 'polypeptide(L)'
;MKLVMTLLVRDEEDILALNLEHHLAQGIDSFIVTDNGSRDNTQTILESYKNRGLIEVINEPAETYDQATWVTRMAERAAAIHADWVIHADADEFWMARQSDRRLRDVIGRLPLNRPIQQVQRWNAALHRRHDQCDWIDPVEVRWFDSASENNLGQPLPPKVLHRGQAGVRIAQGNHSLTWPEQGVAAQANEELVILHFPYRGYRHYASKIQQGGRSYSANPNLSQAMGGTWRADYLAWMAGLLRGRCRRRLPDLKLFRQQRSQGRLRPTPNPLPAQVKRGLRPPVSVKRDAEEGVICLADENYFFGVRLLYHSLEQQYPLTVYDLGLSDSSRRWIEAQPLISIRSIPDTPLVRAIQRDCGERTMAKVTKREWPLWICPELILDAPYQRVAWIDADAVVLRGLSRLFALIAKSPFITRENLAPEQTSNPPQLLDQLPLARGDAATVDEILLNAGVSGWCLKRDRPLLEGYTHPIRCIFEGRSLARDAVRWHDQGCLIWALQNAGYDASILKPKRWNLCVKHSSLAGWRIKPDSDDDGIRAWLDQARSEEHRANIVHWNGHAVPWSED
;
A
#
# COMPACT_ATOMS: atom_id res chain seq x y z
N MET A 1 -17.90 -21.50 -26.94
CA MET A 1 -17.69 -20.04 -27.14
C MET A 1 -16.34 -19.69 -26.57
N LYS A 2 -15.47 -19.13 -27.39
CA LYS A 2 -14.13 -18.64 -27.02
C LYS A 2 -14.19 -17.11 -26.83
N LEU A 3 -13.98 -16.67 -25.60
CA LEU A 3 -14.04 -15.26 -25.22
C LEU A 3 -12.62 -14.73 -24.96
N VAL A 4 -12.18 -13.79 -25.77
CA VAL A 4 -10.83 -13.21 -25.71
C VAL A 4 -10.93 -11.76 -25.26
N MET A 5 -10.05 -11.35 -24.34
CA MET A 5 -9.93 -9.97 -23.91
C MET A 5 -8.59 -9.39 -24.34
N THR A 6 -8.61 -8.17 -24.86
CA THR A 6 -7.39 -7.42 -25.17
C THR A 6 -7.16 -6.35 -24.12
N LEU A 7 -5.91 -6.17 -23.69
CA LEU A 7 -5.50 -5.16 -22.72
C LEU A 7 -4.29 -4.37 -23.25
N LEU A 8 -4.36 -3.06 -23.15
CA LEU A 8 -3.18 -2.20 -23.34
C LEU A 8 -2.74 -1.72 -21.96
N VAL A 9 -1.51 -2.02 -21.59
CA VAL A 9 -0.98 -1.74 -20.25
C VAL A 9 0.31 -0.95 -20.30
N ARG A 10 0.50 -0.09 -19.30
CA ARG A 10 1.77 0.58 -19.00
C ARG A 10 1.79 1.01 -17.54
N ASP A 11 2.73 0.47 -16.76
CA ASP A 11 2.90 0.76 -15.33
C ASP A 11 1.59 0.56 -14.51
N GLU A 12 0.98 -0.62 -14.63
CA GLU A 12 -0.30 -0.99 -14.02
C GLU A 12 -0.13 -2.13 -12.98
N GLU A 13 1.05 -2.23 -12.34
CA GLU A 13 1.37 -3.29 -11.37
C GLU A 13 0.36 -3.38 -10.22
N ASP A 14 -0.26 -2.26 -9.87
CA ASP A 14 -1.18 -2.14 -8.74
C ASP A 14 -2.56 -2.74 -8.99
N ILE A 15 -2.95 -2.97 -10.26
CA ILE A 15 -4.30 -3.39 -10.61
C ILE A 15 -4.35 -4.55 -11.63
N LEU A 16 -3.30 -4.76 -12.41
CA LEU A 16 -3.33 -5.71 -13.53
C LEU A 16 -3.67 -7.14 -13.10
N ALA A 17 -3.04 -7.62 -12.02
CA ALA A 17 -3.31 -8.96 -11.53
C ALA A 17 -4.77 -9.14 -11.08
N LEU A 18 -5.32 -8.13 -10.39
CA LEU A 18 -6.73 -8.13 -9.99
C LEU A 18 -7.65 -8.14 -11.22
N ASN A 19 -7.30 -7.37 -12.26
CA ASN A 19 -8.05 -7.32 -13.52
C ASN A 19 -8.07 -8.69 -14.20
N LEU A 20 -6.91 -9.33 -14.36
CA LEU A 20 -6.79 -10.64 -15.01
C LEU A 20 -7.59 -11.72 -14.26
N GLU A 21 -7.44 -11.84 -12.94
CA GLU A 21 -8.15 -12.85 -12.15
C GLU A 21 -9.67 -12.59 -12.12
N HIS A 22 -10.08 -11.31 -12.01
CA HIS A 22 -11.49 -10.98 -12.12
C HIS A 22 -12.08 -11.50 -13.43
N HIS A 23 -11.43 -11.22 -14.56
CA HIS A 23 -11.95 -11.59 -15.86
C HIS A 23 -11.86 -13.11 -16.13
N LEU A 24 -10.85 -13.79 -15.58
CA LEU A 24 -10.85 -15.28 -15.57
C LEU A 24 -12.07 -15.82 -14.82
N ALA A 25 -12.37 -15.29 -13.64
CA ALA A 25 -13.56 -15.68 -12.88
C ALA A 25 -14.88 -15.32 -13.61
N GLN A 26 -14.88 -14.27 -14.42
CA GLN A 26 -16.01 -13.88 -15.30
C GLN A 26 -16.11 -14.74 -16.56
N GLY A 27 -15.15 -15.63 -16.81
CA GLY A 27 -15.17 -16.62 -17.90
C GLY A 27 -14.46 -16.19 -19.18
N ILE A 28 -13.49 -15.26 -19.10
CA ILE A 28 -12.54 -15.01 -20.19
C ILE A 28 -11.63 -16.23 -20.35
N ASP A 29 -11.45 -16.71 -21.58
CA ASP A 29 -10.65 -17.90 -21.88
C ASP A 29 -9.16 -17.56 -22.06
N SER A 30 -8.84 -16.39 -22.66
CA SER A 30 -7.47 -15.95 -22.87
C SER A 30 -7.38 -14.42 -23.06
N PHE A 31 -6.17 -13.91 -22.88
CA PHE A 31 -5.89 -12.49 -23.06
C PHE A 31 -4.82 -12.26 -24.14
N ILE A 32 -4.91 -11.14 -24.84
CA ILE A 32 -3.87 -10.60 -25.69
C ILE A 32 -3.50 -9.24 -25.10
N VAL A 33 -2.28 -9.10 -24.61
CA VAL A 33 -1.87 -7.91 -23.86
C VAL A 33 -0.73 -7.22 -24.60
N THR A 34 -0.90 -5.93 -24.89
CA THR A 34 0.20 -5.08 -25.35
C THR A 34 0.78 -4.34 -24.16
N ASP A 35 2.05 -4.59 -23.85
CA ASP A 35 2.83 -3.82 -22.87
C ASP A 35 3.56 -2.68 -23.58
N ASN A 36 3.18 -1.44 -23.30
CA ASN A 36 3.81 -0.25 -23.86
C ASN A 36 4.98 0.23 -23.00
N GLY A 37 5.97 -0.66 -22.81
CA GLY A 37 7.23 -0.34 -22.15
C GLY A 37 7.07 -0.03 -20.66
N SER A 38 6.39 -0.87 -19.91
CA SER A 38 6.27 -0.77 -18.45
C SER A 38 7.62 -0.82 -17.77
N ARG A 39 7.78 -0.03 -16.70
CA ARG A 39 9.01 0.10 -15.91
C ARG A 39 8.87 -0.39 -14.47
N ASP A 40 7.65 -0.71 -14.07
CA ASP A 40 7.29 -1.32 -12.80
C ASP A 40 7.21 -2.86 -12.93
N ASN A 41 6.58 -3.55 -11.98
CA ASN A 41 6.45 -5.00 -12.01
C ASN A 41 5.36 -5.53 -12.97
N THR A 42 4.76 -4.69 -13.80
CA THR A 42 3.76 -5.12 -14.81
C THR A 42 4.27 -6.27 -15.66
N GLN A 43 5.53 -6.22 -16.12
CA GLN A 43 6.14 -7.29 -16.93
C GLN A 43 6.26 -8.61 -16.16
N THR A 44 6.60 -8.58 -14.88
CA THR A 44 6.68 -9.78 -14.03
C THR A 44 5.30 -10.43 -13.87
N ILE A 45 4.26 -9.60 -13.69
CA ILE A 45 2.87 -10.10 -13.65
C ILE A 45 2.54 -10.78 -14.98
N LEU A 46 2.76 -10.09 -16.11
CA LEU A 46 2.46 -10.62 -17.43
C LEU A 46 3.17 -11.96 -17.68
N GLU A 47 4.45 -12.07 -17.33
CA GLU A 47 5.20 -13.31 -17.53
C GLU A 47 4.63 -14.47 -16.69
N SER A 48 4.15 -14.21 -15.47
CA SER A 48 3.52 -15.22 -14.63
C SER A 48 2.26 -15.83 -15.26
N TYR A 49 1.43 -15.01 -15.92
CA TYR A 49 0.22 -15.48 -16.61
C TYR A 49 0.55 -16.10 -17.97
N LYS A 50 1.58 -15.64 -18.66
CA LYS A 50 2.09 -16.24 -19.89
C LYS A 50 2.58 -17.67 -19.63
N ASN A 51 3.32 -17.88 -18.55
CA ASN A 51 3.77 -19.22 -18.14
C ASN A 51 2.62 -20.17 -17.78
N ARG A 52 1.45 -19.64 -17.42
CA ARG A 52 0.20 -20.41 -17.24
C ARG A 52 -0.53 -20.69 -18.56
N GLY A 53 -0.04 -20.18 -19.70
CA GLY A 53 -0.68 -20.30 -21.01
C GLY A 53 -1.97 -19.47 -21.18
N LEU A 54 -2.18 -18.47 -20.33
CA LEU A 54 -3.42 -17.68 -20.29
C LEU A 54 -3.34 -16.41 -21.13
N ILE A 55 -2.15 -15.91 -21.40
CA ILE A 55 -1.97 -14.65 -22.12
C ILE A 55 -0.92 -14.73 -23.21
N GLU A 56 -1.15 -13.99 -24.29
CA GLU A 56 -0.16 -13.60 -25.28
C GLU A 56 0.30 -12.17 -24.98
N VAL A 57 1.62 -11.93 -24.90
CA VAL A 57 2.18 -10.60 -24.62
C VAL A 57 2.84 -10.05 -25.89
N ILE A 58 2.49 -8.82 -26.25
CA ILE A 58 3.09 -8.05 -27.33
C ILE A 58 3.86 -6.89 -26.70
N ASN A 59 5.17 -6.85 -26.88
CA ASN A 59 5.98 -5.74 -26.42
C ASN A 59 5.91 -4.58 -27.42
N GLU A 60 5.55 -3.39 -26.95
CA GLU A 60 5.47 -2.18 -27.76
C GLU A 60 6.41 -1.10 -27.19
N PRO A 61 7.59 -0.94 -27.78
CA PRO A 61 8.59 -0.01 -27.27
C PRO A 61 8.35 1.45 -27.68
N ALA A 62 7.35 1.72 -28.54
CA ALA A 62 7.11 3.07 -29.05
C ALA A 62 6.72 4.04 -27.91
N GLU A 63 7.40 5.17 -27.84
CA GLU A 63 7.12 6.23 -26.89
C GLU A 63 5.90 7.09 -27.30
N THR A 64 5.55 7.09 -28.59
CA THR A 64 4.36 7.76 -29.11
C THR A 64 3.13 6.89 -28.91
N TYR A 65 2.09 7.47 -28.28
CA TYR A 65 0.88 6.72 -27.95
C TYR A 65 -0.02 6.54 -29.19
N ASP A 66 -0.14 5.30 -29.67
CA ASP A 66 -1.00 4.93 -30.82
C ASP A 66 -1.90 3.73 -30.46
N GLN A 67 -2.82 3.97 -29.53
CA GLN A 67 -3.71 2.94 -29.01
C GLN A 67 -4.55 2.28 -30.11
N ALA A 68 -5.08 3.06 -31.05
CA ALA A 68 -5.97 2.54 -32.11
C ALA A 68 -5.26 1.45 -32.95
N THR A 69 -4.02 1.70 -33.35
CA THR A 69 -3.21 0.73 -34.10
C THR A 69 -2.91 -0.52 -33.26
N TRP A 70 -2.52 -0.33 -32.01
CA TRP A 70 -2.12 -1.45 -31.14
C TRP A 70 -3.31 -2.34 -30.78
N VAL A 71 -4.46 -1.74 -30.46
CA VAL A 71 -5.67 -2.51 -30.14
C VAL A 71 -6.25 -3.18 -31.39
N THR A 72 -6.18 -2.53 -32.55
CA THR A 72 -6.55 -3.17 -33.83
C THR A 72 -5.69 -4.40 -34.11
N ARG A 73 -4.37 -4.33 -33.90
CA ARG A 73 -3.45 -5.48 -34.01
C ARG A 73 -3.85 -6.61 -33.08
N MET A 74 -4.28 -6.30 -31.83
CA MET A 74 -4.75 -7.32 -30.89
C MET A 74 -6.10 -7.93 -31.32
N ALA A 75 -7.01 -7.13 -31.92
CA ALA A 75 -8.28 -7.62 -32.47
C ALA A 75 -8.04 -8.60 -33.63
N GLU A 76 -7.10 -8.31 -34.53
CA GLU A 76 -6.69 -9.22 -35.62
C GLU A 76 -6.12 -10.54 -35.09
N ARG A 77 -5.30 -10.47 -34.03
CA ARG A 77 -4.78 -11.66 -33.35
C ARG A 77 -5.89 -12.51 -32.73
N ALA A 78 -6.88 -11.86 -32.10
CA ALA A 78 -8.04 -12.53 -31.53
C ALA A 78 -8.86 -13.24 -32.62
N ALA A 79 -9.07 -12.61 -33.77
CA ALA A 79 -9.73 -13.21 -34.93
C ALA A 79 -8.93 -14.42 -35.46
N ALA A 80 -7.61 -14.32 -35.57
CA ALA A 80 -6.74 -15.38 -36.06
C ALA A 80 -6.75 -16.65 -35.16
N ILE A 81 -6.99 -16.49 -33.87
CA ILE A 81 -7.16 -17.61 -32.93
C ILE A 81 -8.62 -18.06 -32.77
N HIS A 82 -9.49 -17.65 -33.68
CA HIS A 82 -10.90 -18.02 -33.72
C HIS A 82 -11.68 -17.64 -32.44
N ALA A 83 -11.51 -16.41 -31.95
CA ALA A 83 -12.34 -15.88 -30.90
C ALA A 83 -13.80 -15.77 -31.37
N ASP A 84 -14.76 -16.21 -30.55
CA ASP A 84 -16.18 -15.95 -30.82
C ASP A 84 -16.55 -14.49 -30.53
N TRP A 85 -15.98 -13.97 -29.43
CA TRP A 85 -16.17 -12.58 -29.01
C TRP A 85 -14.84 -11.98 -28.51
N VAL A 86 -14.64 -10.70 -28.77
CA VAL A 86 -13.47 -9.93 -28.36
C VAL A 86 -13.92 -8.73 -27.53
N ILE A 87 -13.32 -8.55 -26.37
CA ILE A 87 -13.52 -7.41 -25.47
C ILE A 87 -12.26 -6.57 -25.46
N HIS A 88 -12.40 -5.25 -25.57
CA HIS A 88 -11.28 -4.31 -25.44
C HIS A 88 -11.40 -3.54 -24.13
N ALA A 89 -10.45 -3.73 -23.22
CA ALA A 89 -10.44 -3.11 -21.91
C ALA A 89 -9.11 -2.40 -21.60
N ASP A 90 -9.18 -1.37 -20.77
CA ASP A 90 -8.01 -0.82 -20.09
C ASP A 90 -7.81 -1.57 -18.77
N ALA A 91 -6.58 -1.56 -18.20
CA ALA A 91 -6.27 -2.33 -17.00
C ALA A 91 -7.09 -1.92 -15.75
N ASP A 92 -7.62 -0.69 -15.75
CA ASP A 92 -8.46 -0.15 -14.69
C ASP A 92 -9.98 -0.30 -14.94
N GLU A 93 -10.38 -1.17 -15.88
CA GLU A 93 -11.76 -1.47 -16.27
C GLU A 93 -12.12 -2.92 -15.97
N PHE A 94 -13.19 -3.13 -15.19
CA PHE A 94 -13.68 -4.44 -14.78
C PHE A 94 -15.05 -4.69 -15.38
N TRP A 95 -15.10 -5.53 -16.39
CA TRP A 95 -16.32 -5.92 -17.09
C TRP A 95 -17.08 -6.99 -16.31
N MET A 96 -18.38 -6.83 -16.13
CA MET A 96 -19.21 -7.81 -15.43
C MET A 96 -20.67 -7.73 -15.84
N ALA A 97 -21.43 -8.77 -15.51
CA ALA A 97 -22.89 -8.73 -15.59
C ALA A 97 -23.48 -7.79 -14.51
N ARG A 98 -24.55 -7.05 -14.83
CA ARG A 98 -25.29 -6.24 -13.84
C ARG A 98 -26.04 -7.10 -12.82
N GLN A 99 -26.42 -8.32 -13.18
CA GLN A 99 -27.03 -9.28 -12.28
C GLN A 99 -25.96 -10.08 -11.55
N SER A 100 -26.06 -10.15 -10.23
CA SER A 100 -25.04 -10.75 -9.37
C SER A 100 -24.93 -12.29 -9.48
N ASP A 101 -25.97 -12.94 -10.00
CA ASP A 101 -26.03 -14.39 -10.21
C ASP A 101 -25.48 -14.83 -11.57
N ARG A 102 -25.02 -13.90 -12.41
CA ARG A 102 -24.51 -14.16 -13.76
C ARG A 102 -23.06 -13.73 -13.91
N ARG A 103 -22.32 -14.46 -14.72
CA ARG A 103 -20.99 -14.08 -15.19
C ARG A 103 -21.09 -13.33 -16.51
N LEU A 104 -20.08 -12.57 -16.84
CA LEU A 104 -19.90 -11.91 -18.14
C LEU A 104 -20.12 -12.90 -19.31
N ARG A 105 -19.50 -14.09 -19.22
CA ARG A 105 -19.62 -15.17 -20.19
C ARG A 105 -21.08 -15.61 -20.43
N ASP A 106 -21.87 -15.66 -19.36
CA ASP A 106 -23.24 -16.16 -19.43
C ASP A 106 -24.16 -15.15 -20.19
N VAL A 107 -23.88 -13.86 -20.06
CA VAL A 107 -24.59 -12.80 -20.79
C VAL A 107 -24.15 -12.78 -22.25
N ILE A 108 -22.84 -12.78 -22.52
CA ILE A 108 -22.31 -12.73 -23.88
C ILE A 108 -22.72 -13.95 -24.71
N GLY A 109 -22.78 -15.14 -24.08
CA GLY A 109 -23.21 -16.37 -24.75
C GLY A 109 -24.64 -16.38 -25.28
N ARG A 110 -25.47 -15.46 -24.79
CA ARG A 110 -26.86 -15.29 -25.22
C ARG A 110 -27.07 -14.19 -26.27
N LEU A 111 -25.99 -13.44 -26.60
CA LEU A 111 -26.10 -12.37 -27.58
C LEU A 111 -26.41 -12.93 -28.97
N PRO A 112 -27.38 -12.33 -29.67
CA PRO A 112 -27.78 -12.81 -30.98
C PRO A 112 -26.69 -12.60 -32.03
N LEU A 113 -26.55 -13.56 -32.95
CA LEU A 113 -25.48 -13.56 -33.96
C LEU A 113 -25.57 -12.37 -34.93
N ASN A 114 -26.80 -11.87 -35.18
CA ASN A 114 -27.05 -10.70 -36.06
C ASN A 114 -26.76 -9.36 -35.37
N ARG A 115 -26.22 -9.34 -34.16
CA ARG A 115 -25.83 -8.15 -33.39
C ARG A 115 -24.36 -8.22 -33.02
N PRO A 116 -23.44 -8.15 -33.99
CA PRO A 116 -22.03 -8.47 -33.76
C PRO A 116 -21.25 -7.42 -32.96
N ILE A 117 -21.82 -6.22 -32.73
CA ILE A 117 -21.17 -5.13 -32.00
C ILE A 117 -22.07 -4.70 -30.85
N GLN A 118 -21.53 -4.68 -29.64
CA GLN A 118 -22.21 -4.24 -28.42
C GLN A 118 -21.47 -3.07 -27.79
N GLN A 119 -22.20 -2.15 -27.17
CA GLN A 119 -21.64 -1.04 -26.38
C GLN A 119 -22.04 -1.20 -24.92
N VAL A 120 -21.07 -1.06 -24.02
CA VAL A 120 -21.24 -1.22 -22.57
C VAL A 120 -20.86 0.06 -21.84
N GLN A 121 -21.73 0.51 -20.94
CA GLN A 121 -21.53 1.71 -20.14
C GLN A 121 -20.49 1.51 -19.05
N ARG A 122 -19.73 2.59 -18.77
CA ARG A 122 -18.75 2.63 -17.70
C ARG A 122 -19.29 3.41 -16.49
N TRP A 123 -19.06 2.86 -15.32
CA TRP A 123 -19.35 3.49 -14.04
C TRP A 123 -18.04 3.74 -13.30
N ASN A 124 -17.71 5.00 -13.04
CA ASN A 124 -16.52 5.32 -12.27
C ASN A 124 -16.70 4.96 -10.79
N ALA A 125 -15.65 4.50 -10.17
CA ALA A 125 -15.55 4.37 -8.73
C ALA A 125 -15.96 5.67 -8.05
N ALA A 126 -16.99 5.62 -7.21
CA ALA A 126 -17.51 6.79 -6.51
C ALA A 126 -16.68 7.04 -5.25
N LEU A 127 -15.85 8.05 -5.33
CA LEU A 127 -14.94 8.47 -4.27
C LEU A 127 -15.42 9.79 -3.66
N HIS A 128 -14.94 10.13 -2.46
CA HIS A 128 -15.23 11.40 -1.79
C HIS A 128 -13.96 12.00 -1.17
N ARG A 129 -14.00 13.24 -0.69
CA ARG A 129 -12.82 14.01 -0.25
C ARG A 129 -11.92 13.34 0.79
N ARG A 130 -12.42 12.38 1.56
CA ARG A 130 -11.55 11.61 2.47
C ARG A 130 -10.55 10.72 1.74
N HIS A 131 -10.88 10.27 0.51
CA HIS A 131 -9.97 9.49 -0.33
C HIS A 131 -8.83 10.32 -0.92
N ASP A 132 -8.91 11.66 -0.91
CA ASP A 132 -7.81 12.55 -1.33
C ASP A 132 -6.54 12.38 -0.47
N GLN A 133 -6.71 11.89 0.76
CA GLN A 133 -5.60 11.63 1.68
C GLN A 133 -5.00 10.22 1.53
N CYS A 134 -5.63 9.36 0.74
CA CYS A 134 -5.14 8.01 0.48
C CYS A 134 -4.09 8.04 -0.63
N ASP A 135 -2.91 7.52 -0.38
CA ASP A 135 -1.90 7.37 -1.43
C ASP A 135 -2.28 6.28 -2.43
N TRP A 136 -3.04 5.30 -1.97
CA TRP A 136 -3.63 4.25 -2.78
C TRP A 136 -5.05 3.91 -2.30
N ILE A 137 -5.95 3.67 -3.25
CA ILE A 137 -7.35 3.28 -3.03
C ILE A 137 -7.51 1.88 -3.59
N ASP A 138 -7.83 0.95 -2.70
CA ASP A 138 -8.03 -0.44 -3.07
C ASP A 138 -9.33 -0.62 -3.86
N PRO A 139 -9.27 -1.10 -5.11
CA PRO A 139 -10.47 -1.34 -5.91
C PRO A 139 -11.47 -2.30 -5.24
N VAL A 140 -10.99 -3.27 -4.47
CA VAL A 140 -11.84 -4.26 -3.78
C VAL A 140 -12.67 -3.63 -2.64
N GLU A 141 -12.20 -2.53 -2.05
CA GLU A 141 -12.91 -1.81 -0.99
C GLU A 141 -13.95 -0.82 -1.51
N VAL A 142 -13.91 -0.50 -2.81
CA VAL A 142 -14.88 0.44 -3.41
C VAL A 142 -16.22 -0.26 -3.61
N ARG A 143 -17.24 0.24 -2.92
CA ARG A 143 -18.60 -0.34 -2.91
C ARG A 143 -19.57 0.39 -3.82
N TRP A 144 -19.29 1.63 -4.19
CA TRP A 144 -20.22 2.50 -4.91
C TRP A 144 -19.63 3.02 -6.20
N PHE A 145 -20.45 3.07 -7.24
CA PHE A 145 -20.08 3.51 -8.57
C PHE A 145 -21.08 4.52 -9.10
N ASP A 146 -20.60 5.55 -9.79
CA ASP A 146 -21.44 6.59 -10.39
C ASP A 146 -21.97 6.12 -11.74
N SER A 147 -23.28 5.81 -11.81
CA SER A 147 -23.94 5.35 -13.03
C SER A 147 -24.15 6.46 -14.07
N ALA A 148 -23.97 7.72 -13.69
CA ALA A 148 -23.98 8.89 -14.56
C ALA A 148 -22.57 9.51 -14.63
N SER A 149 -21.55 8.69 -14.81
CA SER A 149 -20.15 9.10 -14.78
C SER A 149 -19.81 10.07 -15.90
N GLU A 150 -19.05 11.08 -15.51
CA GLU A 150 -18.52 12.12 -16.39
C GLU A 150 -16.99 12.07 -16.43
N ASN A 151 -16.42 12.57 -17.52
CA ASN A 151 -14.99 12.79 -17.61
C ASN A 151 -14.58 14.05 -16.82
N ASN A 152 -13.29 14.34 -16.77
CA ASN A 152 -12.76 15.51 -16.04
C ASN A 152 -13.17 16.88 -16.63
N LEU A 153 -13.90 16.89 -17.75
CA LEU A 153 -14.46 18.09 -18.39
C LEU A 153 -15.98 18.18 -18.18
N GLY A 154 -16.59 17.28 -17.38
CA GLY A 154 -18.04 17.26 -17.13
C GLY A 154 -18.88 16.69 -18.28
N GLN A 155 -18.25 15.92 -19.17
CA GLN A 155 -18.96 15.25 -20.26
C GLN A 155 -19.23 13.79 -19.90
N PRO A 156 -20.39 13.22 -20.29
CA PRO A 156 -20.68 11.81 -20.09
C PRO A 156 -19.57 10.91 -20.65
N LEU A 157 -19.24 9.86 -19.92
CA LEU A 157 -18.26 8.89 -20.40
C LEU A 157 -18.81 8.14 -21.60
N PRO A 158 -18.06 8.06 -22.72
CA PRO A 158 -18.45 7.22 -23.84
C PRO A 158 -18.39 5.74 -23.43
N PRO A 159 -19.27 4.89 -23.98
CA PRO A 159 -19.24 3.44 -23.75
C PRO A 159 -17.96 2.83 -24.34
N LYS A 160 -17.69 1.57 -23.97
CA LYS A 160 -16.68 0.72 -24.60
C LYS A 160 -17.36 -0.34 -25.46
N VAL A 161 -16.59 -0.90 -26.41
CA VAL A 161 -17.12 -1.87 -27.36
C VAL A 161 -16.60 -3.29 -27.08
N LEU A 162 -17.47 -4.28 -27.33
CA LEU A 162 -17.09 -5.66 -27.59
C LEU A 162 -17.71 -6.09 -28.93
N HIS A 163 -17.09 -7.06 -29.59
CA HIS A 163 -17.56 -7.48 -30.91
C HIS A 163 -17.29 -8.96 -31.18
N ARG A 164 -17.95 -9.52 -32.19
CA ARG A 164 -17.68 -10.86 -32.72
C ARG A 164 -16.25 -10.91 -33.26
N GLY A 165 -15.58 -12.03 -33.06
CA GLY A 165 -14.22 -12.25 -33.60
C GLY A 165 -14.24 -12.27 -35.12
N GLN A 166 -13.92 -11.14 -35.73
CA GLN A 166 -13.94 -10.90 -37.18
C GLN A 166 -12.65 -10.23 -37.63
N ALA A 167 -12.04 -10.74 -38.69
CA ALA A 167 -10.88 -10.09 -39.31
C ALA A 167 -11.29 -8.78 -39.98
N GLY A 168 -10.38 -7.80 -40.04
CA GLY A 168 -10.59 -6.50 -40.64
C GLY A 168 -11.34 -5.48 -39.78
N VAL A 169 -11.69 -5.82 -38.53
CA VAL A 169 -12.22 -4.88 -37.55
C VAL A 169 -11.15 -3.87 -37.16
N ARG A 170 -11.47 -2.58 -37.19
CA ARG A 170 -10.57 -1.51 -36.75
C ARG A 170 -11.12 -0.80 -35.53
N ILE A 171 -10.33 -0.80 -34.45
CA ILE A 171 -10.73 -0.21 -33.17
C ILE A 171 -10.33 1.25 -33.13
N ALA A 172 -11.26 2.13 -32.75
CA ALA A 172 -11.00 3.55 -32.60
C ALA A 172 -10.25 3.85 -31.28
N GLN A 173 -9.61 5.02 -31.24
CA GLN A 173 -8.93 5.52 -30.05
C GLN A 173 -9.85 5.48 -28.81
N GLY A 174 -9.36 4.96 -27.70
CA GLY A 174 -10.11 4.82 -26.44
C GLY A 174 -11.05 3.62 -26.38
N ASN A 175 -11.08 2.75 -27.40
CA ASN A 175 -11.95 1.57 -27.46
C ASN A 175 -13.46 1.90 -27.38
N HIS A 176 -13.85 3.11 -27.86
CA HIS A 176 -15.23 3.62 -27.74
C HIS A 176 -16.10 3.26 -28.93
N SER A 177 -15.50 2.99 -30.07
CA SER A 177 -16.16 2.59 -31.31
C SER A 177 -15.21 1.73 -32.14
N LEU A 178 -15.76 1.14 -33.18
CA LEU A 178 -14.99 0.38 -34.17
C LEU A 178 -15.57 0.56 -35.56
N THR A 179 -14.76 0.28 -36.56
CA THR A 179 -15.23 0.11 -37.95
C THR A 179 -15.35 -1.38 -38.23
N TRP A 180 -16.57 -1.78 -38.59
CA TRP A 180 -16.86 -3.16 -38.99
C TRP A 180 -16.56 -3.35 -40.48
N PRO A 181 -16.04 -4.49 -40.94
CA PRO A 181 -15.70 -4.71 -42.35
C PRO A 181 -16.87 -4.54 -43.32
N GLU A 182 -18.05 -4.96 -42.89
CA GLU A 182 -19.26 -4.88 -43.69
C GLU A 182 -20.02 -3.56 -43.38
N GLN A 183 -20.58 -2.94 -44.43
CA GLN A 183 -21.35 -1.71 -44.24
C GLN A 183 -22.70 -1.96 -43.58
N GLY A 184 -23.22 -0.96 -42.86
CA GLY A 184 -24.55 -0.99 -42.27
C GLY A 184 -24.66 -1.72 -40.93
N VAL A 185 -23.59 -2.20 -40.37
CA VAL A 185 -23.58 -2.82 -39.03
C VAL A 185 -23.44 -1.75 -37.95
N ALA A 186 -24.47 -1.56 -37.15
CA ALA A 186 -24.51 -0.60 -36.07
C ALA A 186 -24.25 -1.27 -34.73
N ALA A 187 -23.52 -0.57 -33.85
CA ALA A 187 -23.31 -0.98 -32.45
C ALA A 187 -24.61 -0.82 -31.65
N GLN A 188 -24.89 -1.75 -30.75
CA GLN A 188 -26.06 -1.75 -29.90
C GLN A 188 -25.71 -1.62 -28.43
N ALA A 189 -26.48 -0.82 -27.69
CA ALA A 189 -26.34 -0.70 -26.27
C ALA A 189 -26.67 -2.03 -25.57
N ASN A 190 -25.80 -2.46 -24.66
CA ASN A 190 -26.03 -3.62 -23.83
C ASN A 190 -26.25 -3.18 -22.37
N GLU A 191 -27.46 -3.39 -21.88
CA GLU A 191 -27.84 -3.00 -20.53
C GLU A 191 -27.67 -4.12 -19.50
N GLU A 192 -27.37 -5.34 -19.92
CA GLU A 192 -27.10 -6.45 -19.01
C GLU A 192 -25.65 -6.46 -18.51
N LEU A 193 -24.76 -5.71 -19.17
CA LEU A 193 -23.36 -5.57 -18.81
C LEU A 193 -23.06 -4.17 -18.23
N VAL A 194 -21.99 -4.09 -17.47
CA VAL A 194 -21.43 -2.85 -16.94
C VAL A 194 -19.92 -2.97 -16.81
N ILE A 195 -19.23 -1.83 -16.90
CA ILE A 195 -17.79 -1.72 -16.67
C ILE A 195 -17.57 -0.87 -15.43
N LEU A 196 -16.97 -1.46 -14.38
CA LEU A 196 -16.52 -0.72 -13.22
C LEU A 196 -15.14 -0.15 -13.51
N HIS A 197 -14.99 1.17 -13.44
CA HIS A 197 -13.80 1.88 -13.88
C HIS A 197 -13.15 2.63 -12.73
N PHE A 198 -11.83 2.46 -12.57
CA PHE A 198 -11.02 3.01 -11.50
C PHE A 198 -9.99 4.03 -12.01
N PRO A 199 -10.40 5.18 -12.55
CA PRO A 199 -9.49 6.15 -13.18
C PRO A 199 -8.58 6.86 -12.16
N TYR A 200 -8.95 6.83 -10.88
CA TYR A 200 -8.20 7.44 -9.77
C TYR A 200 -8.02 6.41 -8.66
N ARG A 201 -6.79 5.96 -8.45
CA ARG A 201 -6.42 4.98 -7.43
C ARG A 201 -5.48 5.56 -6.35
N GLY A 202 -5.52 6.89 -6.18
CA GLY A 202 -4.67 7.65 -5.28
C GLY A 202 -3.87 8.71 -6.02
N TYR A 203 -3.46 9.77 -5.31
CA TYR A 203 -2.83 10.92 -5.95
C TYR A 203 -1.49 10.58 -6.61
N ARG A 204 -0.65 9.77 -5.99
CA ARG A 204 0.67 9.40 -6.54
C ARG A 204 0.53 8.69 -7.89
N HIS A 205 -0.31 7.65 -7.92
CA HIS A 205 -0.61 6.91 -9.15
C HIS A 205 -1.16 7.84 -10.22
N TYR A 206 -2.17 8.65 -9.88
CA TYR A 206 -2.78 9.57 -10.83
C TYR A 206 -1.79 10.61 -11.38
N ALA A 207 -0.95 11.20 -10.54
CA ALA A 207 0.07 12.15 -10.95
C ALA A 207 1.11 11.53 -11.91
N SER A 208 1.56 10.29 -11.62
CA SER A 208 2.46 9.54 -12.51
C SER A 208 1.81 9.26 -13.87
N LYS A 209 0.58 8.77 -13.85
CA LYS A 209 -0.22 8.50 -15.06
C LYS A 209 -0.40 9.79 -15.91
N ILE A 210 -0.73 10.92 -15.29
CA ILE A 210 -0.89 12.22 -15.97
C ILE A 210 0.44 12.72 -16.54
N GLN A 211 1.55 12.58 -15.83
CA GLN A 211 2.87 12.98 -16.30
C GLN A 211 3.29 12.17 -17.54
N GLN A 212 3.13 10.86 -17.49
CA GLN A 212 3.51 9.98 -18.60
C GLN A 212 2.58 10.18 -19.81
N GLY A 213 1.26 10.09 -19.59
CA GLY A 213 0.27 10.26 -20.64
C GLY A 213 0.34 11.65 -21.29
N GLY A 214 0.49 12.70 -20.49
CA GLY A 214 0.63 14.06 -21.00
C GLY A 214 1.84 14.24 -21.91
N ARG A 215 2.97 13.65 -21.57
CA ARG A 215 4.17 13.62 -22.43
C ARG A 215 3.89 12.86 -23.74
N SER A 216 3.32 11.65 -23.66
CA SER A 216 3.04 10.80 -24.81
C SER A 216 2.02 11.44 -25.77
N TYR A 217 0.96 12.07 -25.25
CA TYR A 217 0.00 12.83 -26.07
C TYR A 217 0.61 14.07 -26.70
N SER A 218 1.54 14.74 -26.03
CA SER A 218 2.22 15.92 -26.55
C SER A 218 3.26 15.57 -27.62
N ALA A 219 3.85 14.39 -27.55
CA ALA A 219 4.88 13.92 -28.49
C ALA A 219 4.31 13.34 -29.79
N ASN A 220 3.01 13.01 -29.84
CA ASN A 220 2.41 12.42 -31.03
C ASN A 220 1.81 13.51 -31.95
N PRO A 221 2.43 13.82 -33.12
CA PRO A 221 1.95 14.84 -34.05
C PRO A 221 0.65 14.44 -34.79
N ASN A 222 0.32 13.14 -34.80
CA ASN A 222 -0.83 12.61 -35.51
C ASN A 222 -2.14 12.69 -34.70
N LEU A 223 -2.07 12.99 -33.39
CA LEU A 223 -3.23 13.15 -32.54
C LEU A 223 -3.72 14.59 -32.61
N SER A 224 -5.00 14.77 -33.03
CA SER A 224 -5.61 16.10 -33.01
C SER A 224 -5.59 16.71 -31.60
N GLN A 225 -5.53 18.04 -31.51
CA GLN A 225 -5.54 18.73 -30.22
C GLN A 225 -6.83 18.49 -29.40
N ALA A 226 -7.91 18.11 -30.07
CA ALA A 226 -9.18 17.74 -29.43
C ALA A 226 -9.11 16.38 -28.71
N MET A 227 -8.18 15.50 -29.13
CA MET A 227 -7.98 14.21 -28.48
C MET A 227 -7.16 14.34 -27.19
N GLY A 228 -7.57 13.63 -26.16
CA GLY A 228 -6.89 13.64 -24.85
C GLY A 228 -7.04 14.95 -24.09
N GLY A 229 -8.11 15.74 -24.31
CA GLY A 229 -8.31 17.04 -23.65
C GLY A 229 -8.23 16.98 -22.13
N THR A 230 -8.72 15.91 -21.49
CA THR A 230 -8.59 15.69 -20.04
C THR A 230 -7.14 15.48 -19.64
N TRP A 231 -6.37 14.68 -20.39
CA TRP A 231 -4.95 14.41 -20.16
C TRP A 231 -4.11 15.69 -20.28
N ARG A 232 -4.33 16.45 -21.34
CA ARG A 232 -3.63 17.72 -21.59
C ARG A 232 -3.92 18.75 -20.50
N ALA A 233 -5.19 18.91 -20.10
CA ALA A 233 -5.59 19.85 -19.06
C ALA A 233 -5.03 19.49 -17.69
N ASP A 234 -4.96 18.21 -17.34
CA ASP A 234 -4.41 17.76 -16.08
C ASP A 234 -2.87 17.75 -16.10
N TYR A 235 -2.26 17.52 -17.26
CA TYR A 235 -0.81 17.66 -17.42
C TYR A 235 -0.34 19.12 -17.24
N LEU A 236 -1.05 20.07 -17.82
CA LEU A 236 -0.79 21.50 -17.57
C LEU A 236 -0.94 21.87 -16.08
N ALA A 237 -1.98 21.35 -15.44
CA ALA A 237 -2.17 21.53 -14.01
C ALA A 237 -1.06 20.87 -13.16
N TRP A 238 -0.54 19.74 -13.61
CA TRP A 238 0.61 19.06 -12.97
C TRP A 238 1.88 19.90 -13.08
N MET A 239 2.19 20.39 -14.27
CA MET A 239 3.35 21.30 -14.51
C MET A 239 3.28 22.57 -13.66
N ALA A 240 2.07 23.10 -13.46
CA ALA A 240 1.83 24.28 -12.62
C ALA A 240 1.77 23.98 -11.11
N GLY A 241 1.95 22.72 -10.66
CA GLY A 241 1.82 22.33 -9.25
C GLY A 241 0.37 22.35 -8.71
N LEU A 242 -0.63 22.46 -9.59
CA LEU A 242 -2.05 22.65 -9.24
C LEU A 242 -2.88 21.35 -9.32
N LEU A 243 -2.29 20.24 -9.79
CA LEU A 243 -3.02 19.00 -10.04
C LEU A 243 -3.72 18.46 -8.78
N ARG A 244 -3.05 18.45 -7.63
CA ARG A 244 -3.63 17.93 -6.38
C ARG A 244 -4.87 18.71 -5.95
N GLY A 245 -4.81 20.03 -5.99
CA GLY A 245 -5.97 20.87 -5.70
C GLY A 245 -7.13 20.66 -6.68
N ARG A 246 -6.80 20.39 -7.95
CA ARG A 246 -7.78 20.06 -9.00
C ARG A 246 -8.46 18.70 -8.75
N CYS A 247 -7.70 17.66 -8.43
CA CYS A 247 -8.24 16.34 -8.04
C CYS A 247 -9.19 16.47 -6.83
N ARG A 248 -8.75 17.16 -5.78
CA ARG A 248 -9.55 17.36 -4.57
C ARG A 248 -10.88 18.08 -4.83
N ARG A 249 -10.92 19.07 -5.72
CA ARG A 249 -12.16 19.78 -6.07
C ARG A 249 -13.18 18.90 -6.81
N ARG A 250 -12.72 17.88 -7.53
CA ARG A 250 -13.60 16.91 -8.22
C ARG A 250 -14.23 15.90 -7.26
N LEU A 251 -13.62 15.65 -6.12
CA LEU A 251 -14.17 14.72 -5.15
C LEU A 251 -15.28 15.40 -4.33
N PRO A 252 -16.50 14.85 -4.32
CA PRO A 252 -17.60 15.38 -3.52
C PRO A 252 -17.27 15.31 -2.02
N ASP A 253 -17.86 16.20 -1.25
CA ASP A 253 -17.88 16.02 0.21
C ASP A 253 -18.84 14.87 0.58
N LEU A 254 -18.81 14.47 1.86
CA LEU A 254 -19.65 13.34 2.33
C LEU A 254 -21.15 13.64 2.26
N LYS A 255 -21.56 14.92 2.32
CA LYS A 255 -22.97 15.30 2.23
C LYS A 255 -23.47 15.08 0.82
N LEU A 256 -22.77 15.60 -0.18
CA LEU A 256 -23.08 15.41 -1.59
C LEU A 256 -23.00 13.93 -1.99
N PHE A 257 -21.98 13.19 -1.51
CA PHE A 257 -21.87 11.74 -1.76
C PHE A 257 -23.11 10.98 -1.25
N ARG A 258 -23.57 11.26 -0.02
CA ARG A 258 -24.77 10.64 0.55
C ARG A 258 -26.04 11.02 -0.22
N GLN A 259 -26.14 12.27 -0.64
CA GLN A 259 -27.24 12.74 -1.47
C GLN A 259 -27.29 12.02 -2.82
N GLN A 260 -26.17 11.93 -3.53
CA GLN A 260 -26.08 11.19 -4.81
C GLN A 260 -26.46 9.71 -4.63
N ARG A 261 -26.08 9.11 -3.50
CA ARG A 261 -26.48 7.73 -3.14
C ARG A 261 -28.00 7.62 -2.93
N SER A 262 -28.61 8.51 -2.15
CA SER A 262 -30.06 8.50 -1.89
C SER A 262 -30.89 8.76 -3.14
N GLN A 263 -30.37 9.53 -4.10
CA GLN A 263 -30.98 9.80 -5.40
C GLN A 263 -30.80 8.66 -6.40
N GLY A 264 -30.09 7.57 -6.03
CA GLY A 264 -29.86 6.43 -6.90
C GLY A 264 -28.85 6.66 -8.04
N ARG A 265 -28.13 7.79 -8.06
CA ARG A 265 -27.03 8.03 -8.99
C ARG A 265 -25.86 7.09 -8.68
N LEU A 266 -25.51 6.91 -7.38
CA LEU A 266 -24.51 5.94 -6.99
C LEU A 266 -25.15 4.56 -6.83
N ARG A 267 -24.61 3.58 -7.55
CA ARG A 267 -25.04 2.18 -7.55
C ARG A 267 -24.02 1.32 -6.79
N PRO A 268 -24.46 0.33 -6.01
CA PRO A 268 -23.54 -0.64 -5.44
C PRO A 268 -22.90 -1.49 -6.54
N THR A 269 -21.70 -2.03 -6.28
CA THR A 269 -21.12 -3.03 -7.17
C THR A 269 -22.07 -4.23 -7.32
N PRO A 270 -22.34 -4.69 -8.55
CA PRO A 270 -23.18 -5.88 -8.76
C PRO A 270 -22.59 -7.12 -8.10
N ASN A 271 -21.28 -7.32 -8.26
CA ASN A 271 -20.50 -8.39 -7.63
C ASN A 271 -19.24 -7.81 -7.01
N PRO A 272 -18.85 -8.24 -5.81
CA PRO A 272 -17.56 -7.85 -5.24
C PRO A 272 -16.43 -8.35 -6.14
N LEU A 273 -15.40 -7.52 -6.31
CA LEU A 273 -14.17 -7.96 -6.95
C LEU A 273 -13.50 -9.05 -6.10
N PRO A 274 -12.77 -10.00 -6.72
CA PRO A 274 -12.24 -11.15 -6.01
C PRO A 274 -11.19 -10.72 -4.97
N ALA A 275 -11.58 -10.72 -3.71
CA ALA A 275 -10.70 -10.37 -2.59
C ALA A 275 -9.48 -11.30 -2.47
N GLN A 276 -9.59 -12.53 -2.99
CA GLN A 276 -8.52 -13.54 -2.97
C GLN A 276 -7.32 -13.15 -3.82
N VAL A 277 -7.50 -12.30 -4.83
CA VAL A 277 -6.39 -11.78 -5.66
C VAL A 277 -5.49 -10.82 -4.88
N LYS A 278 -6.00 -10.15 -3.85
CA LYS A 278 -5.19 -9.37 -2.92
C LYS A 278 -4.04 -10.16 -2.30
N ARG A 279 -4.20 -11.47 -2.17
CA ARG A 279 -3.36 -12.33 -1.32
C ARG A 279 -2.16 -12.94 -2.04
N GLY A 280 -2.16 -13.01 -3.38
CA GLY A 280 -1.15 -13.77 -4.12
C GLY A 280 -0.38 -13.01 -5.20
N LEU A 281 -0.82 -11.81 -5.60
CA LEU A 281 -0.38 -11.18 -6.83
C LEU A 281 -0.09 -9.66 -6.73
N ARG A 282 0.12 -9.12 -5.54
CA ARG A 282 1.07 -8.02 -5.50
C ARG A 282 2.40 -8.61 -5.95
N PRO A 283 2.95 -8.18 -7.09
CA PRO A 283 4.27 -8.63 -7.47
C PRO A 283 5.16 -8.37 -6.26
N PRO A 284 6.09 -9.27 -5.92
CA PRO A 284 7.10 -8.91 -4.97
C PRO A 284 7.67 -7.60 -5.49
N VAL A 285 7.45 -6.51 -4.74
CA VAL A 285 8.20 -5.29 -5.00
C VAL A 285 9.63 -5.78 -4.99
N SER A 286 10.27 -5.79 -6.15
CA SER A 286 11.66 -6.21 -6.23
C SER A 286 12.37 -5.33 -5.22
N VAL A 287 12.83 -5.92 -4.13
CA VAL A 287 13.63 -5.19 -3.15
C VAL A 287 14.84 -4.76 -3.94
N LYS A 288 14.83 -3.52 -4.44
CA LYS A 288 16.09 -2.88 -4.74
C LYS A 288 16.86 -3.04 -3.46
N ARG A 289 18.05 -3.65 -3.51
CA ARG A 289 18.93 -3.84 -2.34
C ARG A 289 19.15 -2.56 -1.53
N ASP A 290 18.66 -1.42 -2.04
CA ASP A 290 18.68 -0.07 -1.50
C ASP A 290 17.26 0.54 -1.46
N ALA A 291 16.27 -0.15 -0.87
CA ALA A 291 14.97 0.46 -0.62
C ALA A 291 15.17 1.73 0.23
N GLU A 292 14.65 2.85 -0.23
CA GLU A 292 14.82 4.14 0.46
C GLU A 292 14.07 4.16 1.80
N GLU A 293 12.96 3.42 1.90
CA GLU A 293 12.06 3.33 3.06
C GLU A 293 11.85 1.88 3.48
N GLY A 294 11.89 1.60 4.78
CA GLY A 294 11.60 0.27 5.29
C GLY A 294 11.33 0.25 6.78
N VAL A 295 10.78 -0.88 7.22
CA VAL A 295 10.45 -1.15 8.62
C VAL A 295 11.50 -2.07 9.21
N ILE A 296 11.90 -1.81 10.45
CA ILE A 296 12.74 -2.72 11.23
C ILE A 296 12.06 -3.11 12.53
N CYS A 297 12.27 -4.32 12.98
CA CYS A 297 11.88 -4.81 14.29
C CYS A 297 12.95 -5.73 14.88
N LEU A 298 12.80 -6.05 16.13
CA LEU A 298 13.66 -6.94 16.89
C LEU A 298 12.82 -8.08 17.46
N ALA A 299 13.24 -9.35 17.31
CA ALA A 299 12.46 -10.48 17.80
C ALA A 299 13.32 -11.67 18.19
N ASP A 300 12.90 -12.36 19.25
CA ASP A 300 13.27 -13.75 19.56
C ASP A 300 12.13 -14.70 19.16
N GLU A 301 12.28 -15.99 19.46
CA GLU A 301 11.27 -17.01 19.11
C GLU A 301 9.91 -16.74 19.77
N ASN A 302 9.86 -16.18 20.98
CA ASN A 302 8.61 -15.87 21.67
C ASN A 302 7.78 -14.77 20.95
N TYR A 303 8.46 -13.93 20.18
CA TYR A 303 7.86 -12.85 19.41
C TYR A 303 7.76 -13.15 17.90
N PHE A 304 8.14 -14.35 17.47
CA PHE A 304 8.07 -14.71 16.05
C PHE A 304 6.63 -14.64 15.49
N PHE A 305 5.64 -15.05 16.27
CA PHE A 305 4.25 -14.89 15.85
C PHE A 305 3.88 -13.41 15.64
N GLY A 306 4.38 -12.52 16.47
CA GLY A 306 4.23 -11.07 16.29
C GLY A 306 4.93 -10.56 15.02
N VAL A 307 6.10 -11.10 14.67
CA VAL A 307 6.75 -10.80 13.38
C VAL A 307 5.85 -11.19 12.21
N ARG A 308 5.19 -12.36 12.26
CA ARG A 308 4.24 -12.78 11.23
C ARG A 308 3.05 -11.83 11.14
N LEU A 309 2.48 -11.42 12.29
CA LEU A 309 1.41 -10.42 12.32
C LEU A 309 1.85 -9.08 11.74
N LEU A 310 3.02 -8.58 12.14
CA LEU A 310 3.57 -7.34 11.62
C LEU A 310 3.81 -7.42 10.12
N TYR A 311 4.45 -8.49 9.64
CA TYR A 311 4.70 -8.72 8.21
C TYR A 311 3.40 -8.71 7.38
N HIS A 312 2.40 -9.48 7.78
CA HIS A 312 1.12 -9.52 7.06
C HIS A 312 0.37 -8.19 7.18
N SER A 313 0.52 -7.46 8.29
CA SER A 313 -0.09 -6.15 8.48
C SER A 313 0.49 -5.06 7.57
N LEU A 314 1.75 -5.19 7.16
CA LEU A 314 2.42 -4.29 6.19
C LEU A 314 1.92 -4.49 4.75
N GLU A 315 1.18 -5.57 4.47
CA GLU A 315 0.59 -5.86 3.15
C GLU A 315 1.62 -5.80 2.00
N GLN A 316 2.87 -6.15 2.29
CA GLN A 316 3.99 -6.08 1.33
C GLN A 316 4.21 -4.68 0.71
N GLN A 317 3.80 -3.61 1.41
CA GLN A 317 4.01 -2.24 0.94
C GLN A 317 5.41 -1.71 1.24
N TYR A 318 6.02 -2.22 2.32
CA TYR A 318 7.35 -1.82 2.79
C TYR A 318 8.16 -3.06 3.15
N PRO A 319 9.47 -3.07 2.87
CA PRO A 319 10.34 -4.15 3.33
C PRO A 319 10.44 -4.14 4.85
N LEU A 320 10.47 -5.33 5.44
CA LEU A 320 10.67 -5.56 6.86
C LEU A 320 12.04 -6.22 7.09
N THR A 321 12.86 -5.64 7.94
CA THR A 321 14.09 -6.29 8.43
C THR A 321 13.90 -6.69 9.88
N VAL A 322 14.08 -7.97 10.16
CA VAL A 322 13.99 -8.54 11.50
C VAL A 322 15.41 -8.72 12.04
N TYR A 323 15.72 -8.06 13.13
CA TYR A 323 16.95 -8.33 13.89
C TYR A 323 16.75 -9.56 14.77
N ASP A 324 17.62 -10.56 14.60
CA ASP A 324 17.48 -11.90 15.17
C ASP A 324 18.08 -11.97 16.58
N LEU A 325 17.25 -12.16 17.58
CA LEU A 325 17.62 -12.40 18.98
C LEU A 325 17.66 -13.89 19.37
N GLY A 326 17.59 -14.80 18.42
CA GLY A 326 17.54 -16.24 18.66
C GLY A 326 16.27 -16.88 18.15
N LEU A 327 15.94 -16.59 16.89
CA LEU A 327 14.88 -17.30 16.15
C LEU A 327 15.28 -18.75 15.89
N SER A 328 14.30 -19.65 15.89
CA SER A 328 14.51 -21.04 15.51
C SER A 328 14.82 -21.17 14.00
N ASP A 329 15.38 -22.31 13.59
CA ASP A 329 15.63 -22.59 12.18
C ASP A 329 14.33 -22.65 11.35
N SER A 330 13.21 -23.05 11.96
CA SER A 330 11.91 -23.05 11.31
C SER A 330 11.43 -21.63 11.05
N SER A 331 11.57 -20.73 12.01
CA SER A 331 11.20 -19.33 11.92
C SER A 331 12.05 -18.57 10.89
N ARG A 332 13.35 -18.85 10.86
CA ARG A 332 14.28 -18.30 9.85
C ARG A 332 13.87 -18.75 8.44
N ARG A 333 13.62 -20.07 8.23
CA ARG A 333 13.17 -20.58 6.93
C ARG A 333 11.84 -19.98 6.50
N TRP A 334 10.90 -19.74 7.44
CA TRP A 334 9.65 -19.06 7.10
C TRP A 334 9.92 -17.65 6.60
N ILE A 335 10.78 -16.87 7.27
CA ILE A 335 11.14 -15.52 6.83
C ILE A 335 11.80 -15.54 5.45
N GLU A 336 12.78 -16.44 5.24
CA GLU A 336 13.51 -16.56 3.97
C GLU A 336 12.60 -16.96 2.79
N ALA A 337 11.50 -17.64 3.06
CA ALA A 337 10.51 -18.00 2.05
C ALA A 337 9.53 -16.86 1.68
N GLN A 338 9.50 -15.77 2.45
CA GLN A 338 8.57 -14.67 2.22
C GLN A 338 9.22 -13.51 1.44
N PRO A 339 8.48 -12.84 0.54
CA PRO A 339 8.98 -11.63 -0.12
C PRO A 339 9.03 -10.44 0.85
N LEU A 340 9.92 -9.51 0.61
CA LEU A 340 10.03 -8.22 1.35
C LEU A 340 10.26 -8.35 2.85
N ILE A 341 10.75 -9.48 3.33
CA ILE A 341 11.21 -9.61 4.70
C ILE A 341 12.62 -10.21 4.69
N SER A 342 13.47 -9.76 5.58
CA SER A 342 14.85 -10.25 5.69
C SER A 342 15.27 -10.36 7.16
N ILE A 343 16.26 -11.21 7.41
CA ILE A 343 16.87 -11.36 8.72
C ILE A 343 18.22 -10.64 8.73
N ARG A 344 18.52 -9.94 9.81
CA ARG A 344 19.85 -9.43 10.11
C ARG A 344 20.30 -9.91 11.48
N SER A 345 21.58 -10.21 11.60
CA SER A 345 22.20 -10.42 12.89
C SER A 345 22.32 -9.09 13.65
N ILE A 346 22.31 -9.16 14.97
CA ILE A 346 22.60 -8.01 15.82
C ILE A 346 24.01 -7.50 15.48
N PRO A 347 24.21 -6.18 15.26
CA PRO A 347 25.53 -5.65 14.92
C PRO A 347 26.53 -5.87 16.04
N ASP A 348 27.72 -6.35 15.69
CA ASP A 348 28.81 -6.62 16.65
C ASP A 348 29.60 -5.33 16.94
N THR A 349 28.96 -4.35 17.61
CA THR A 349 29.64 -3.11 18.03
C THR A 349 30.25 -3.25 19.43
N PRO A 350 31.28 -2.43 19.79
CA PRO A 350 31.79 -2.39 21.14
C PRO A 350 30.72 -2.15 22.19
N LEU A 351 29.77 -1.27 21.91
CA LEU A 351 28.63 -0.96 22.79
C LEU A 351 27.74 -2.17 23.00
N VAL A 352 27.32 -2.86 21.92
CA VAL A 352 26.47 -4.05 22.01
C VAL A 352 27.16 -5.15 22.82
N ARG A 353 28.47 -5.39 22.59
CA ARG A 353 29.26 -6.35 23.42
C ARG A 353 29.31 -5.96 24.88
N ALA A 354 29.47 -4.68 25.21
CA ALA A 354 29.46 -4.19 26.57
C ALA A 354 28.12 -4.41 27.27
N ILE A 355 27.01 -4.09 26.56
CA ILE A 355 25.63 -4.29 27.05
C ILE A 355 25.37 -5.79 27.30
N GLN A 356 25.69 -6.66 26.35
CA GLN A 356 25.52 -8.11 26.51
C GLN A 356 26.30 -8.68 27.66
N ARG A 357 27.56 -8.27 27.83
CA ARG A 357 28.42 -8.72 28.95
C ARG A 357 27.86 -8.27 30.30
N ASP A 358 27.40 -7.02 30.41
CA ASP A 358 27.00 -6.44 31.68
C ASP A 358 25.57 -6.80 32.10
N CYS A 359 24.66 -7.01 31.13
CA CYS A 359 23.30 -7.49 31.38
C CYS A 359 23.22 -9.02 31.49
N GLY A 360 24.08 -9.76 30.76
CA GLY A 360 24.10 -11.23 30.77
C GLY A 360 22.72 -11.82 30.46
N GLU A 361 22.36 -12.90 31.14
CA GLU A 361 21.06 -13.60 31.04
C GLU A 361 19.96 -13.00 31.94
N ARG A 362 20.15 -11.77 32.45
CA ARG A 362 19.14 -11.14 33.32
C ARG A 362 17.81 -10.97 32.60
N THR A 363 16.76 -11.44 33.27
CA THR A 363 15.36 -11.22 32.85
C THR A 363 14.74 -10.14 33.72
N MET A 364 13.81 -9.38 33.16
CA MET A 364 13.05 -8.40 33.94
C MET A 364 12.11 -9.11 34.91
N ALA A 365 12.01 -8.63 36.15
CA ALA A 365 11.29 -9.26 37.26
C ALA A 365 9.77 -9.46 37.03
N LYS A 366 9.19 -8.84 35.99
CA LYS A 366 7.74 -8.93 35.66
C LYS A 366 7.46 -9.48 34.27
N VAL A 367 8.46 -9.76 33.46
CA VAL A 367 8.31 -10.26 32.09
C VAL A 367 9.49 -11.17 31.80
N THR A 368 9.29 -12.31 31.17
CA THR A 368 10.34 -13.24 30.73
C THR A 368 11.23 -12.67 29.61
N LYS A 369 11.34 -11.34 29.50
CA LYS A 369 12.16 -10.64 28.50
C LYS A 369 13.59 -10.47 29.00
N ARG A 370 14.55 -10.77 28.14
CA ARG A 370 15.96 -10.42 28.39
C ARG A 370 16.11 -8.89 28.48
N GLU A 371 16.91 -8.41 29.40
CA GLU A 371 17.06 -6.96 29.63
C GLU A 371 17.90 -6.27 28.54
N TRP A 372 18.96 -6.91 28.07
CA TRP A 372 19.91 -6.29 27.17
C TRP A 372 19.35 -5.81 25.83
N PRO A 373 18.34 -6.49 25.22
CA PRO A 373 17.76 -6.01 23.97
C PRO A 373 17.09 -4.63 24.07
N LEU A 374 16.66 -4.25 25.26
CA LEU A 374 16.02 -2.94 25.49
C LEU A 374 17.01 -1.76 25.41
N TRP A 375 18.32 -2.02 25.38
CA TRP A 375 19.35 -1.00 25.32
C TRP A 375 19.94 -0.78 23.93
N ILE A 376 19.68 -1.68 22.96
CA ILE A 376 20.35 -1.67 21.66
C ILE A 376 19.53 -1.02 20.53
N CYS A 377 18.29 -0.59 20.77
CA CYS A 377 17.42 -0.01 19.77
C CYS A 377 18.11 1.07 18.89
N PRO A 378 18.84 2.07 19.43
CA PRO A 378 19.50 3.06 18.59
C PRO A 378 20.62 2.49 17.71
N GLU A 379 21.35 1.47 18.18
CA GLU A 379 22.40 0.78 17.38
C GLU A 379 21.75 0.03 16.18
N LEU A 380 20.58 -0.59 16.38
CA LEU A 380 19.85 -1.26 15.32
C LEU A 380 19.28 -0.26 14.29
N ILE A 381 18.80 0.88 14.76
CA ILE A 381 18.33 1.95 13.87
C ILE A 381 19.49 2.48 13.02
N LEU A 382 20.68 2.68 13.61
CA LEU A 382 21.87 3.14 12.89
C LEU A 382 22.40 2.10 11.89
N ASP A 383 22.19 0.79 12.15
CA ASP A 383 22.57 -0.33 11.26
C ASP A 383 21.52 -0.62 10.18
N ALA A 384 20.36 0.00 10.22
CA ALA A 384 19.26 -0.31 9.31
C ALA A 384 19.64 -0.15 7.83
N PRO A 385 19.17 -1.04 6.94
CA PRO A 385 19.54 -1.01 5.52
C PRO A 385 18.77 0.02 4.69
N TYR A 386 18.09 0.98 5.32
CA TYR A 386 17.21 1.95 4.68
C TYR A 386 17.66 3.38 4.99
N GLN A 387 17.37 4.33 4.10
CA GLN A 387 17.61 5.75 4.37
C GLN A 387 16.55 6.35 5.32
N ARG A 388 15.29 5.92 5.16
CA ARG A 388 14.17 6.25 6.05
C ARG A 388 13.67 4.98 6.72
N VAL A 389 13.77 4.96 8.04
CA VAL A 389 13.52 3.78 8.87
C VAL A 389 12.30 4.03 9.74
N ALA A 390 11.36 3.11 9.75
CA ALA A 390 10.34 3.03 10.79
C ALA A 390 10.70 1.85 11.72
N TRP A 391 10.98 2.15 12.99
CA TRP A 391 11.04 1.15 14.05
C TRP A 391 9.62 0.82 14.48
N ILE A 392 9.24 -0.44 14.46
CA ILE A 392 7.95 -0.93 14.95
C ILE A 392 8.19 -2.21 15.74
N ASP A 393 7.82 -2.23 17.02
CA ASP A 393 7.96 -3.40 17.87
C ASP A 393 7.21 -4.62 17.31
N ALA A 394 7.72 -5.82 17.55
CA ALA A 394 7.13 -7.07 17.08
C ALA A 394 5.76 -7.39 17.73
N ASP A 395 5.39 -6.70 18.82
CA ASP A 395 4.07 -6.76 19.44
C ASP A 395 3.15 -5.60 19.00
N ALA A 396 3.34 -5.11 17.78
CA ALA A 396 2.49 -4.10 17.16
C ALA A 396 1.95 -4.56 15.81
N VAL A 397 0.78 -4.06 15.43
CA VAL A 397 0.16 -4.31 14.12
C VAL A 397 -0.15 -3.02 13.40
N VAL A 398 0.09 -3.00 12.10
CA VAL A 398 -0.21 -1.88 11.20
C VAL A 398 -1.61 -2.10 10.61
N LEU A 399 -2.56 -1.31 11.03
CA LEU A 399 -3.94 -1.42 10.54
C LEU A 399 -4.19 -0.57 9.30
N ARG A 400 -3.33 0.44 9.03
CA ARG A 400 -3.45 1.34 7.88
C ARG A 400 -2.08 1.65 7.31
N GLY A 401 -2.01 1.95 6.01
CA GLY A 401 -0.75 2.17 5.30
C GLY A 401 0.19 3.21 5.92
N LEU A 402 1.49 2.98 5.81
CA LEU A 402 2.56 3.77 6.43
C LEU A 402 3.05 4.96 5.57
N SER A 403 2.53 5.18 4.37
CA SER A 403 3.00 6.24 3.47
C SER A 403 3.00 7.63 4.12
N ARG A 404 1.99 7.92 4.94
CA ARG A 404 1.93 9.16 5.71
C ARG A 404 3.00 9.21 6.81
N LEU A 405 3.33 8.09 7.42
CA LEU A 405 4.42 8.00 8.39
C LEU A 405 5.75 8.32 7.71
N PHE A 406 6.06 7.70 6.58
CA PHE A 406 7.28 7.97 5.84
C PHE A 406 7.34 9.41 5.30
N ALA A 407 6.21 10.00 4.91
CA ALA A 407 6.14 11.41 4.57
C ALA A 407 6.43 12.36 5.76
N LEU A 408 6.12 11.95 6.99
CA LEU A 408 6.51 12.66 8.20
C LEU A 408 8.00 12.47 8.50
N ILE A 409 8.49 11.23 8.41
CA ILE A 409 9.91 10.88 8.59
C ILE A 409 10.81 11.67 7.62
N ALA A 410 10.36 11.89 6.39
CA ALA A 410 11.10 12.70 5.42
C ALA A 410 11.34 14.14 5.87
N LYS A 411 10.50 14.68 6.76
CA LYS A 411 10.56 16.09 7.23
C LYS A 411 11.24 16.25 8.59
N SER A 412 11.02 15.32 9.51
CA SER A 412 11.53 15.36 10.88
C SER A 412 11.60 13.94 11.45
N PRO A 413 12.40 13.68 12.49
CA PRO A 413 12.29 12.43 13.24
C PRO A 413 10.87 12.28 13.75
N PHE A 414 10.38 11.05 13.76
CA PHE A 414 9.05 10.70 14.20
C PHE A 414 9.13 9.86 15.47
N ILE A 415 8.57 10.35 16.54
CA ILE A 415 8.58 9.66 17.84
C ILE A 415 7.16 9.71 18.40
N THR A 416 6.71 8.60 18.97
CA THR A 416 5.35 8.54 19.53
C THR A 416 5.34 8.85 21.02
N ARG A 417 4.22 9.41 21.44
CA ARG A 417 3.94 9.71 22.84
C ARG A 417 3.14 8.57 23.46
N GLU A 418 3.47 8.20 24.70
CA GLU A 418 2.71 7.21 25.43
C GLU A 418 1.34 7.75 25.89
N ASN A 419 0.33 6.85 25.93
CA ASN A 419 -1.02 7.15 26.42
C ASN A 419 -1.13 6.82 27.91
N LEU A 420 -0.32 7.41 28.76
CA LEU A 420 -0.48 7.28 30.21
C LEU A 420 -1.45 8.30 30.78
N ALA A 421 -2.14 7.93 31.87
CA ALA A 421 -2.90 8.87 32.66
C ALA A 421 -1.96 9.92 33.31
N PRO A 422 -2.41 11.17 33.51
CA PRO A 422 -1.58 12.22 34.10
C PRO A 422 -0.89 11.84 35.42
N GLU A 423 -1.54 10.98 36.20
CA GLU A 423 -1.02 10.51 37.49
C GLU A 423 0.19 9.55 37.37
N GLN A 424 0.47 9.02 36.17
CA GLN A 424 1.60 8.12 35.90
C GLN A 424 2.80 8.85 35.30
N THR A 425 2.70 10.15 35.10
CA THR A 425 3.72 10.97 34.42
C THR A 425 4.85 11.46 35.32
N SER A 426 4.86 11.07 36.59
CA SER A 426 5.87 11.55 37.52
C SER A 426 7.26 10.92 37.30
N ASN A 427 8.20 11.75 36.91
CA ASN A 427 9.65 11.74 36.96
C ASN A 427 10.47 11.14 35.81
N PRO A 428 10.96 12.01 34.91
CA PRO A 428 12.18 11.76 34.17
C PRO A 428 13.50 12.28 34.78
N PRO A 429 13.57 12.99 35.93
CA PRO A 429 14.72 13.85 36.20
C PRO A 429 16.04 13.15 36.61
N GLN A 430 16.03 11.88 36.96
CA GLN A 430 17.25 11.23 37.49
C GLN A 430 18.44 11.23 36.51
N LEU A 431 18.17 11.15 35.20
CA LEU A 431 19.22 11.17 34.20
C LEU A 431 19.84 12.57 34.04
N LEU A 432 19.01 13.63 34.15
CA LEU A 432 19.43 15.02 34.02
C LEU A 432 20.35 15.44 35.19
N ASP A 433 20.12 14.91 36.38
CA ASP A 433 20.95 15.18 37.56
C ASP A 433 22.37 14.61 37.40
N GLN A 434 22.51 13.46 36.74
CA GLN A 434 23.79 12.75 36.57
C GLN A 434 24.46 13.04 35.20
N LEU A 435 23.68 13.40 34.20
CA LEU A 435 24.15 13.74 32.85
C LEU A 435 23.51 15.04 32.40
N PRO A 436 24.07 16.19 32.80
CA PRO A 436 23.49 17.49 32.47
C PRO A 436 23.45 17.73 30.96
N LEU A 437 22.49 18.57 30.52
CA LEU A 437 22.38 18.98 29.13
C LEU A 437 23.55 19.91 28.78
N ALA A 438 24.07 19.78 27.56
CA ALA A 438 25.12 20.65 27.04
C ALA A 438 24.60 22.12 26.84
N ARG A 439 23.28 22.31 26.70
CA ARG A 439 22.62 23.61 26.68
C ARG A 439 21.98 23.85 28.04
N GLY A 440 22.45 24.82 28.78
CA GLY A 440 22.11 25.09 30.17
C GLY A 440 20.67 25.52 30.50
N ASP A 441 19.75 25.49 29.56
CA ASP A 441 18.33 25.76 29.78
C ASP A 441 17.55 24.46 29.85
N ALA A 442 17.27 24.00 31.05
CA ALA A 442 16.22 23.03 31.32
C ALA A 442 14.86 23.71 31.02
N ALA A 443 14.55 23.91 29.75
CA ALA A 443 13.18 24.18 29.36
C ALA A 443 12.36 22.97 29.80
N THR A 444 11.49 23.21 30.75
CA THR A 444 10.43 22.40 31.30
C THR A 444 9.97 21.28 30.36
N VAL A 445 10.67 20.15 30.38
CA VAL A 445 10.19 18.91 29.78
C VAL A 445 9.53 18.13 30.91
N ASP A 446 8.78 18.81 31.72
CA ASP A 446 7.77 18.25 32.56
C ASP A 446 6.76 17.58 31.63
N GLU A 447 6.66 16.26 31.62
CA GLU A 447 5.52 15.51 31.09
C GLU A 447 5.64 14.83 29.72
N ILE A 448 6.79 14.65 29.10
CA ILE A 448 6.87 13.89 27.86
C ILE A 448 7.23 12.43 28.15
N LEU A 449 6.24 11.59 28.31
CA LEU A 449 6.43 10.15 28.25
C LEU A 449 6.43 9.73 26.77
N LEU A 450 7.58 9.22 26.33
CA LEU A 450 7.75 8.65 25.01
C LEU A 450 7.50 7.15 25.07
N ASN A 451 7.13 6.60 23.93
CA ASN A 451 7.16 5.16 23.70
C ASN A 451 8.05 4.88 22.50
N ALA A 452 9.15 4.17 22.73
CA ALA A 452 10.12 3.84 21.70
C ALA A 452 9.62 2.76 20.72
N GLY A 453 8.53 2.04 21.04
CA GLY A 453 8.01 0.93 20.26
C GLY A 453 7.50 1.29 18.87
N VAL A 454 7.27 2.59 18.58
CA VAL A 454 7.04 3.10 17.23
C VAL A 454 7.77 4.41 17.05
N SER A 455 8.81 4.42 16.23
CA SER A 455 9.57 5.62 15.90
C SER A 455 10.00 5.64 14.43
N GLY A 456 10.44 6.79 13.94
CA GLY A 456 10.82 6.94 12.55
C GLY A 456 11.97 7.92 12.35
N TRP A 457 12.91 7.56 11.49
CA TRP A 457 14.22 8.19 11.37
C TRP A 457 14.65 8.33 9.91
N CYS A 458 15.22 9.48 9.56
CA CYS A 458 15.99 9.65 8.34
C CYS A 458 17.47 9.59 8.70
N LEU A 459 18.15 8.47 8.42
CA LEU A 459 19.49 8.19 8.94
C LEU A 459 20.52 9.27 8.63
N LYS A 460 20.46 9.86 7.43
CA LYS A 460 21.38 10.95 7.05
C LYS A 460 21.14 12.22 7.86
N ARG A 461 19.88 12.62 8.08
CA ARG A 461 19.52 13.84 8.80
C ARG A 461 19.63 13.67 10.31
N ASP A 462 19.14 12.54 10.83
CA ASP A 462 18.90 12.35 12.27
C ASP A 462 20.07 11.65 12.96
N ARG A 463 21.17 11.38 12.25
CA ARG A 463 22.37 10.74 12.83
C ARG A 463 22.87 11.43 14.10
N PRO A 464 23.00 12.78 14.18
CA PRO A 464 23.45 13.43 15.42
C PRO A 464 22.50 13.17 16.61
N LEU A 465 21.20 13.10 16.36
CA LEU A 465 20.23 12.78 17.40
C LEU A 465 20.31 11.32 17.84
N LEU A 466 20.51 10.39 16.90
CA LEU A 466 20.71 8.98 17.20
C LEU A 466 22.02 8.73 17.96
N GLU A 467 23.08 9.45 17.63
CA GLU A 467 24.34 9.45 18.40
C GLU A 467 24.13 10.02 19.82
N GLY A 468 23.33 11.08 19.95
CA GLY A 468 22.89 11.59 21.25
C GLY A 468 22.07 10.57 22.03
N TYR A 469 21.23 9.78 21.34
CA TYR A 469 20.45 8.70 21.95
C TYR A 469 21.36 7.56 22.49
N THR A 470 22.45 7.22 21.79
CA THR A 470 23.41 6.22 22.26
C THR A 470 24.33 6.75 23.36
N HIS A 471 24.49 8.06 23.52
CA HIS A 471 25.47 8.63 24.47
C HIS A 471 25.23 8.24 25.92
N PRO A 472 24.04 8.35 26.53
CA PRO A 472 23.81 7.88 27.90
C PRO A 472 24.07 6.38 28.05
N ILE A 473 23.73 5.59 27.03
CA ILE A 473 23.95 4.14 27.01
C ILE A 473 25.47 3.84 27.06
N ARG A 474 26.27 4.58 26.27
CA ARG A 474 27.73 4.49 26.34
C ARG A 474 28.31 4.88 27.71
N CYS A 475 27.73 5.93 28.32
CA CYS A 475 28.13 6.32 29.68
C CYS A 475 27.88 5.21 30.72
N ILE A 476 26.83 4.41 30.54
CA ILE A 476 26.48 3.29 31.41
C ILE A 476 27.42 2.10 31.17
N PHE A 477 27.57 1.64 29.95
CA PHE A 477 28.14 0.33 29.62
C PHE A 477 29.60 0.38 29.18
N GLU A 478 30.06 1.46 28.56
CA GLU A 478 31.47 1.64 28.16
C GLU A 478 32.25 2.48 29.18
N GLY A 479 31.74 3.71 29.44
CA GLY A 479 32.41 4.68 30.30
C GLY A 479 32.22 4.45 31.80
N ARG A 480 31.16 3.69 32.19
CA ARG A 480 30.73 3.46 33.57
C ARG A 480 30.63 4.73 34.42
N SER A 481 30.40 5.86 33.77
CA SER A 481 30.26 7.18 34.41
C SER A 481 28.83 7.46 34.87
N LEU A 482 27.88 6.60 34.49
CA LEU A 482 26.47 6.68 34.83
C LEU A 482 25.98 5.32 35.36
N ALA A 483 25.27 5.33 36.50
CA ALA A 483 24.68 4.12 37.04
C ALA A 483 23.48 3.67 36.18
N ARG A 484 23.36 2.36 35.89
CA ARG A 484 22.26 1.81 35.08
C ARG A 484 20.89 2.13 35.67
N ASP A 485 20.75 2.05 36.99
CA ASP A 485 19.51 2.33 37.70
C ASP A 485 19.11 3.81 37.70
N ALA A 486 20.01 4.70 37.26
CA ALA A 486 19.69 6.11 37.04
C ALA A 486 18.79 6.35 35.84
N VAL A 487 18.67 5.35 34.94
CA VAL A 487 17.84 5.46 33.73
C VAL A 487 16.58 4.65 33.90
N ARG A 488 15.47 5.35 34.08
CA ARG A 488 14.15 4.72 34.10
C ARG A 488 13.74 4.37 32.67
N TRP A 489 13.14 3.20 32.47
CA TRP A 489 12.66 2.68 31.18
C TRP A 489 13.76 2.49 30.12
N HIS A 490 14.98 2.16 30.54
CA HIS A 490 16.07 1.75 29.65
C HIS A 490 16.35 2.80 28.53
N ASP A 491 16.26 2.38 27.30
CA ASP A 491 16.52 3.22 26.13
C ASP A 491 15.56 4.40 25.99
N GLN A 492 14.31 4.29 26.43
CA GLN A 492 13.36 5.41 26.36
C GLN A 492 13.82 6.62 27.18
N GLY A 493 14.38 6.41 28.36
CA GLY A 493 14.99 7.48 29.17
C GLY A 493 16.15 8.16 28.45
N CYS A 494 16.97 7.38 27.76
CA CYS A 494 18.08 7.89 26.94
C CYS A 494 17.58 8.69 25.74
N LEU A 495 16.49 8.27 25.10
CA LEU A 495 15.88 9.00 24.00
C LEU A 495 15.30 10.35 24.47
N ILE A 496 14.63 10.37 25.61
CA ILE A 496 14.12 11.62 26.22
C ILE A 496 15.27 12.60 26.45
N TRP A 497 16.35 12.15 27.07
CA TRP A 497 17.55 12.99 27.30
C TRP A 497 18.14 13.51 25.98
N ALA A 498 18.23 12.67 24.95
CA ALA A 498 18.78 13.07 23.65
C ALA A 498 17.94 14.17 22.98
N LEU A 499 16.63 14.05 23.05
CA LEU A 499 15.70 15.06 22.51
C LEU A 499 15.83 16.40 23.26
N GLN A 500 15.92 16.36 24.58
CA GLN A 500 16.12 17.54 25.41
C GLN A 500 17.44 18.22 25.09
N ASN A 501 18.53 17.44 25.04
CA ASN A 501 19.86 17.93 24.74
C ASN A 501 19.99 18.55 23.33
N ALA A 502 19.28 18.00 22.37
CA ALA A 502 19.21 18.51 21.00
C ALA A 502 18.33 19.76 20.86
N GLY A 503 17.52 20.09 21.88
CA GLY A 503 16.57 21.21 21.81
C GLY A 503 15.39 20.95 20.90
N TYR A 504 14.99 19.69 20.72
CA TYR A 504 13.81 19.32 19.92
C TYR A 504 12.52 19.67 20.66
N ASP A 505 11.60 20.31 19.94
CA ASP A 505 10.27 20.66 20.43
C ASP A 505 9.37 19.41 20.50
N ALA A 506 8.46 19.40 21.46
CA ALA A 506 7.38 18.40 21.60
C ALA A 506 6.46 18.30 20.36
N SER A 507 6.54 19.23 19.40
CA SER A 507 5.82 19.19 18.12
C SER A 507 6.16 17.99 17.22
N ILE A 508 7.33 17.38 17.42
CA ILE A 508 7.71 16.14 16.71
C ILE A 508 6.96 14.91 17.24
N LEU A 509 6.40 15.01 18.45
CA LEU A 509 5.66 13.94 19.09
C LEU A 509 4.27 13.83 18.47
N LYS A 510 3.97 12.72 17.83
CA LYS A 510 2.66 12.50 17.18
C LYS A 510 1.74 11.68 18.07
N PRO A 511 0.44 12.07 18.14
CA PRO A 511 -0.48 11.48 19.10
C PRO A 511 -0.93 10.10 18.67
N LYS A 512 -1.56 9.45 19.57
CA LYS A 512 -2.43 8.24 19.68
C LYS A 512 -2.74 7.41 18.42
N ARG A 513 -2.67 7.96 17.20
CA ARG A 513 -2.98 7.23 15.95
C ARG A 513 -1.89 6.25 15.53
N TRP A 514 -0.63 6.56 15.87
CA TRP A 514 0.53 5.86 15.35
C TRP A 514 1.13 4.86 16.33
N ASN A 515 0.66 4.87 17.57
CA ASN A 515 1.08 3.95 18.62
C ASN A 515 -0.03 3.91 19.68
N LEU A 516 -1.21 3.41 19.29
CA LEU A 516 -2.32 3.27 20.21
C LEU A 516 -2.11 2.02 21.08
N CYS A 517 -1.96 2.19 22.39
CA CYS A 517 -1.91 1.06 23.30
C CYS A 517 -3.22 0.27 23.21
N VAL A 518 -3.12 -1.07 23.11
CA VAL A 518 -4.24 -1.97 22.88
C VAL A 518 -5.39 -1.77 23.85
N LYS A 519 -5.14 -1.50 25.13
CA LYS A 519 -6.18 -1.24 26.14
C LYS A 519 -7.09 -0.05 25.84
N HIS A 520 -6.66 0.86 24.95
CA HIS A 520 -7.42 2.03 24.52
C HIS A 520 -8.00 1.87 23.11
N SER A 521 -7.80 0.70 22.49
CA SER A 521 -8.30 0.36 21.16
C SER A 521 -9.54 -0.53 21.23
N SER A 522 -10.22 -0.66 20.10
CA SER A 522 -11.31 -1.63 19.93
C SER A 522 -10.84 -3.09 19.97
N LEU A 523 -9.51 -3.31 19.94
CA LEU A 523 -8.88 -4.65 19.97
C LEU A 523 -8.52 -5.11 21.39
N ALA A 524 -8.92 -4.37 22.41
CA ALA A 524 -8.70 -4.79 23.80
C ALA A 524 -9.37 -6.15 24.07
N GLY A 525 -8.59 -7.12 24.54
CA GLY A 525 -9.08 -8.50 24.79
C GLY A 525 -9.19 -9.40 23.56
N TRP A 526 -8.86 -8.91 22.35
CA TRP A 526 -8.84 -9.77 21.17
C TRP A 526 -7.72 -10.79 21.24
N ARG A 527 -8.01 -12.00 20.74
CA ARG A 527 -7.09 -13.14 20.73
C ARG A 527 -6.97 -13.71 19.31
N ILE A 528 -5.81 -14.32 19.05
CA ILE A 528 -5.54 -15.13 17.86
C ILE A 528 -4.79 -16.38 18.32
N LYS A 529 -5.10 -17.53 17.75
CA LYS A 529 -4.43 -18.78 18.11
C LYS A 529 -2.96 -18.75 17.68
N PRO A 530 -2.02 -19.15 18.55
CA PRO A 530 -0.59 -19.15 18.24
C PRO A 530 -0.20 -20.06 17.05
N ASP A 531 -1.02 -21.08 16.77
CA ASP A 531 -0.85 -22.02 15.66
C ASP A 531 -1.56 -21.59 14.36
N SER A 532 -2.19 -20.39 14.34
CA SER A 532 -2.83 -19.87 13.14
C SER A 532 -1.86 -19.80 11.97
N ASP A 533 -2.30 -20.31 10.82
CA ASP A 533 -1.57 -20.16 9.56
C ASP A 533 -1.65 -18.72 9.04
N ASP A 534 -0.98 -18.44 7.92
CA ASP A 534 -0.94 -17.11 7.35
C ASP A 534 -2.32 -16.61 6.88
N ASP A 535 -3.23 -17.50 6.51
CA ASP A 535 -4.61 -17.14 6.14
C ASP A 535 -5.44 -16.78 7.36
N GLY A 536 -5.28 -17.49 8.47
CA GLY A 536 -5.88 -17.15 9.75
C GLY A 536 -5.40 -15.79 10.27
N ILE A 537 -4.10 -15.50 10.14
CA ILE A 537 -3.52 -14.21 10.49
C ILE A 537 -4.13 -13.09 9.65
N ARG A 538 -4.24 -13.28 8.33
CA ARG A 538 -4.85 -12.27 7.42
C ARG A 538 -6.31 -12.03 7.75
N ALA A 539 -7.09 -13.09 7.98
CA ALA A 539 -8.50 -12.97 8.35
C ALA A 539 -8.68 -12.18 9.65
N TRP A 540 -7.84 -12.44 10.65
CA TRP A 540 -7.82 -11.69 11.90
C TRP A 540 -7.50 -10.20 11.68
N LEU A 541 -6.48 -9.90 10.86
CA LEU A 541 -6.10 -8.52 10.52
C LEU A 541 -7.21 -7.78 9.77
N ASP A 542 -7.91 -8.43 8.84
CA ASP A 542 -9.02 -7.82 8.11
C ASP A 542 -10.18 -7.46 9.05
N GLN A 543 -10.48 -8.33 10.02
CA GLN A 543 -11.47 -8.05 11.06
C GLN A 543 -10.99 -6.91 11.97
N ALA A 544 -9.73 -6.93 12.41
CA ALA A 544 -9.15 -5.87 13.24
C ALA A 544 -9.22 -4.49 12.56
N ARG A 545 -8.99 -4.42 11.25
CA ARG A 545 -9.11 -3.19 10.44
C ARG A 545 -10.55 -2.69 10.36
N SER A 546 -11.53 -3.60 10.35
CA SER A 546 -12.95 -3.23 10.31
C SER A 546 -13.45 -2.69 11.64
N GLU A 547 -12.87 -3.11 12.76
CA GLU A 547 -13.28 -2.72 14.11
C GLU A 547 -12.52 -1.49 14.63
N GLU A 548 -11.22 -1.41 14.42
CA GLU A 548 -10.42 -0.29 14.90
C GLU A 548 -10.30 0.80 13.83
N HIS A 549 -11.07 1.87 13.95
CA HIS A 549 -11.14 2.97 12.97
C HIS A 549 -10.25 4.17 13.31
N ARG A 550 -9.68 4.25 14.50
CA ARG A 550 -8.95 5.44 14.99
C ARG A 550 -7.46 5.33 14.85
N ALA A 551 -6.90 4.12 14.98
CA ALA A 551 -5.47 3.88 14.97
C ALA A 551 -4.93 3.50 13.59
N ASN A 552 -3.71 3.93 13.30
CA ASN A 552 -2.91 3.41 12.19
C ASN A 552 -2.08 2.22 12.65
N ILE A 553 -1.55 2.27 13.89
CA ILE A 553 -0.80 1.20 14.54
C ILE A 553 -1.38 0.97 15.92
N VAL A 554 -1.64 -0.29 16.27
CA VAL A 554 -1.99 -0.74 17.61
C VAL A 554 -0.83 -1.54 18.17
N HIS A 555 -0.44 -1.25 19.40
CA HIS A 555 0.71 -1.81 20.09
C HIS A 555 0.31 -2.38 21.44
N TRP A 556 0.75 -3.59 21.75
CA TRP A 556 0.41 -4.25 23.03
C TRP A 556 1.20 -3.69 24.20
N ASN A 557 2.40 -3.17 23.99
CA ASN A 557 3.17 -2.36 24.95
C ASN A 557 3.22 -2.96 26.38
N GLY A 558 3.64 -4.21 26.48
CA GLY A 558 3.72 -4.93 27.77
C GLY A 558 2.41 -5.46 28.33
N HIS A 559 1.28 -5.29 27.62
CA HIS A 559 0.04 -6.04 27.86
C HIS A 559 0.13 -7.44 27.23
N ALA A 560 -0.74 -8.35 27.71
CA ALA A 560 -0.81 -9.69 27.13
C ALA A 560 -1.02 -9.61 25.60
N VAL A 561 -0.08 -10.19 24.86
CA VAL A 561 -0.13 -10.21 23.40
C VAL A 561 -1.29 -11.09 22.91
N PRO A 562 -1.86 -10.83 21.71
CA PRO A 562 -3.09 -11.51 21.29
C PRO A 562 -2.92 -13.01 21.08
N TRP A 563 -1.67 -13.52 21.00
CA TRP A 563 -1.36 -14.94 20.85
C TRP A 563 -0.89 -15.60 22.15
N SER A 564 -0.85 -14.89 23.30
CA SER A 564 -0.56 -15.53 24.59
C SER A 564 -1.75 -16.32 25.11
N GLU A 565 -1.50 -17.40 25.85
CA GLU A 565 -2.52 -18.22 26.49
C GLU A 565 -3.09 -17.60 27.78
N ASP A 566 -2.45 -16.54 28.32
CA ASP A 566 -2.82 -15.84 29.54
C ASP A 566 -3.73 -14.62 29.33
#